data_45e7325661f2296f01f7c57609d90db6
#
_entry.id   45e7325661f2296f01f7c57609d90db6
#
_cell.length_a   1.000
_cell.length_b   1.000
_cell.length_c   1.000
_cell.angle_alpha   90.00
_cell.angle_beta   90.00
_cell.angle_gamma   90.00
#
_symmetry.space_group_name_H-M   'P 1'
#
loop_
_entity.id
_entity.type
_entity.pdbx_description
1 polymer ?
#
loop_
_entity_poly.entity_id
_entity_poly.type
_entity_poly.pdbx_seq_one_letter_code
_entity_poly.pdbx_strand_id
1 'polypeptide(L)'
;MRILIVVPQQDHASGNWVTARRFQQGLEKLGHRVIILEITLQGEASFQGKVIDFAPDVALLLHAYRSGKPWLENARDLMIPAVVMLTGTDVNHGLDDPQQSGIIQAVIEQAVCVMLQNPIIANALSRNRPTLATGLKTVPPGVILGHEIFDLRATLGVAQELPLFLMPAGVRPVKGAIGLLKIFDQLAAKGDSFHLAFCGPLLDEDYGRRFRAEIETRPWASYIGVIPPEAMAAAMRSADVIINNSISEGLANSLLEAATLGIPILARNNPGNAALVRHDVNGLLYDDDNSCLRQATRLLKKEYRLQLSRPERSYNPDMEAKTLEAILTEAVNHQPKAQIIASSG
;
A
#
# COMPACT_ATOMS: atom_id res chain seq x y z
N MET A 1 9.94 11.58 -21.39
CA MET A 1 8.75 10.78 -21.75
C MET A 1 7.48 11.42 -21.17
N ARG A 2 6.36 11.18 -21.83
CA ARG A 2 5.01 11.40 -21.27
C ARG A 2 4.55 10.09 -20.65
N ILE A 3 4.37 10.08 -19.34
CA ILE A 3 4.06 8.86 -18.57
C ILE A 3 2.66 9.01 -17.99
N LEU A 4 1.79 8.04 -18.28
CA LEU A 4 0.46 7.96 -17.71
C LEU A 4 0.46 6.96 -16.56
N ILE A 5 0.11 7.40 -15.36
CA ILE A 5 -0.13 6.50 -14.22
C ILE A 5 -1.64 6.32 -14.07
N VAL A 6 -2.13 5.09 -14.15
CA VAL A 6 -3.54 4.75 -13.96
C VAL A 6 -3.73 4.10 -12.60
N VAL A 7 -4.62 4.68 -11.79
CA VAL A 7 -4.92 4.19 -10.44
C VAL A 7 -6.41 3.93 -10.27
N PRO A 8 -6.81 2.97 -9.44
CA PRO A 8 -8.22 2.82 -9.08
C PRO A 8 -8.73 4.10 -8.40
N GLN A 9 -9.93 4.57 -8.76
CA GLN A 9 -10.56 5.66 -8.06
C GLN A 9 -10.80 5.29 -6.59
N GLN A 10 -10.18 6.06 -5.69
CA GLN A 10 -10.20 5.86 -4.24
C GLN A 10 -9.92 7.18 -3.53
N ASP A 11 -10.10 7.19 -2.21
CA ASP A 11 -9.62 8.29 -1.38
C ASP A 11 -8.10 8.51 -1.57
N HIS A 12 -7.69 9.78 -1.63
CA HIS A 12 -6.30 10.20 -1.87
C HIS A 12 -5.34 9.84 -0.71
N ALA A 13 -5.85 9.40 0.43
CA ALA A 13 -5.07 8.75 1.49
C ALA A 13 -4.89 7.24 1.29
N SER A 14 -5.35 6.67 0.15
CA SER A 14 -5.16 5.25 -0.16
C SER A 14 -3.72 4.93 -0.54
N GLY A 15 -3.28 3.68 -0.25
CA GLY A 15 -1.92 3.24 -0.55
C GLY A 15 -1.54 3.34 -2.04
N ASN A 16 -2.48 3.08 -2.97
CA ASN A 16 -2.22 3.21 -4.40
C ASN A 16 -2.02 4.67 -4.81
N TRP A 17 -2.86 5.59 -4.28
CA TRP A 17 -2.71 7.02 -4.55
C TRP A 17 -1.39 7.58 -4.03
N VAL A 18 -1.05 7.28 -2.77
CA VAL A 18 0.23 7.69 -2.16
C VAL A 18 1.42 7.18 -2.98
N THR A 19 1.38 5.93 -3.44
CA THR A 19 2.41 5.35 -4.30
C THR A 19 2.48 6.05 -5.65
N ALA A 20 1.34 6.31 -6.31
CA ALA A 20 1.29 7.01 -7.58
C ALA A 20 1.84 8.44 -7.50
N ARG A 21 1.49 9.17 -6.44
CA ARG A 21 2.02 10.53 -6.19
C ARG A 21 3.53 10.52 -5.96
N ARG A 22 4.05 9.56 -5.23
CA ARG A 22 5.48 9.40 -5.02
C ARG A 22 6.21 9.10 -6.33
N PHE A 23 5.68 8.21 -7.15
CA PHE A 23 6.20 7.90 -8.49
C PHE A 23 6.16 9.14 -9.40
N GLN A 24 5.03 9.86 -9.42
CA GLN A 24 4.91 11.08 -10.19
C GLN A 24 6.00 12.08 -9.80
N GLN A 25 6.14 12.40 -8.51
CA GLN A 25 7.14 13.34 -8.02
C GLN A 25 8.57 12.92 -8.37
N GLY A 26 8.88 11.63 -8.23
CA GLY A 26 10.20 11.09 -8.57
C GLY A 26 10.51 11.19 -10.07
N LEU A 27 9.55 10.80 -10.92
CA LEU A 27 9.71 10.85 -12.38
C LEU A 27 9.73 12.29 -12.92
N GLU A 28 8.94 13.21 -12.35
CA GLU A 28 8.97 14.63 -12.71
C GLU A 28 10.33 15.28 -12.39
N LYS A 29 10.95 14.92 -11.25
CA LYS A 29 12.33 15.32 -10.91
C LYS A 29 13.36 14.83 -11.94
N LEU A 30 13.10 13.70 -12.59
CA LEU A 30 13.94 13.17 -13.68
C LEU A 30 13.63 13.79 -15.06
N GLY A 31 12.73 14.78 -15.11
CA GLY A 31 12.41 15.53 -16.32
C GLY A 31 11.31 14.91 -17.19
N HIS A 32 10.53 13.97 -16.66
CA HIS A 32 9.38 13.41 -17.37
C HIS A 32 8.12 14.24 -17.15
N ARG A 33 7.18 14.19 -18.10
CA ARG A 33 5.83 14.72 -17.94
C ARG A 33 4.92 13.59 -17.48
N VAL A 34 4.34 13.71 -16.29
CA VAL A 34 3.55 12.64 -15.68
C VAL A 34 2.16 13.13 -15.34
N ILE A 35 1.14 12.36 -15.67
CA ILE A 35 -0.22 12.56 -15.16
C ILE A 35 -0.72 11.30 -14.46
N ILE A 36 -1.58 11.47 -13.47
CA ILE A 36 -2.31 10.40 -12.81
C ILE A 36 -3.75 10.48 -13.26
N LEU A 37 -4.28 9.38 -13.81
CA LEU A 37 -5.71 9.22 -14.09
C LEU A 37 -6.31 8.20 -13.13
N GLU A 38 -7.37 8.61 -12.45
CA GLU A 38 -8.20 7.73 -11.66
C GLU A 38 -9.25 7.06 -12.54
N ILE A 39 -9.51 5.78 -12.30
CA ILE A 39 -10.50 5.02 -13.07
C ILE A 39 -11.35 4.15 -12.16
N THR A 40 -12.67 4.12 -12.43
CA THR A 40 -13.59 3.17 -11.80
C THR A 40 -13.47 1.80 -12.46
N LEU A 41 -13.92 0.74 -11.80
CA LEU A 41 -13.89 -0.62 -12.33
C LEU A 41 -14.78 -0.77 -13.60
N GLN A 42 -15.82 0.05 -13.71
CA GLN A 42 -16.71 0.11 -14.87
C GLN A 42 -16.14 0.92 -16.03
N GLY A 43 -15.02 1.63 -15.80
CA GLY A 43 -14.48 2.58 -16.76
C GLY A 43 -15.26 3.90 -16.74
N GLU A 44 -14.80 4.85 -17.53
CA GLU A 44 -15.45 6.14 -17.76
C GLU A 44 -15.43 6.44 -19.27
N ALA A 45 -16.54 6.93 -19.82
CA ALA A 45 -16.61 7.28 -21.24
C ALA A 45 -15.55 8.34 -21.66
N SER A 46 -15.13 9.21 -20.74
CA SER A 46 -14.09 10.22 -20.94
C SER A 46 -12.66 9.69 -20.86
N PHE A 47 -12.45 8.46 -20.36
CA PHE A 47 -11.12 7.94 -20.08
C PHE A 47 -10.25 7.84 -21.34
N GLN A 48 -10.78 7.23 -22.39
CA GLN A 48 -10.07 7.10 -23.66
C GLN A 48 -9.69 8.45 -24.26
N GLY A 49 -10.60 9.44 -24.21
CA GLY A 49 -10.33 10.82 -24.67
C GLY A 49 -9.17 11.45 -23.90
N LYS A 50 -9.17 11.34 -22.57
CA LYS A 50 -8.07 11.85 -21.72
C LYS A 50 -6.72 11.20 -22.06
N VAL A 51 -6.72 9.89 -22.35
CA VAL A 51 -5.51 9.16 -22.76
C VAL A 51 -5.01 9.65 -24.12
N ILE A 52 -5.91 9.82 -25.11
CA ILE A 52 -5.58 10.31 -26.44
C ILE A 52 -5.03 11.75 -26.37
N ASP A 53 -5.68 12.63 -25.62
CA ASP A 53 -5.27 14.04 -25.46
C ASP A 53 -3.88 14.17 -24.82
N PHE A 54 -3.59 13.32 -23.83
CA PHE A 54 -2.27 13.29 -23.20
C PHE A 54 -1.22 12.65 -24.10
N ALA A 55 -1.61 11.70 -24.95
CA ALA A 55 -0.76 10.93 -25.85
C ALA A 55 0.50 10.37 -25.15
N PRO A 56 0.35 9.46 -24.16
CA PRO A 56 1.48 8.97 -23.38
C PRO A 56 2.40 8.07 -24.21
N ASP A 57 3.70 8.12 -23.91
CA ASP A 57 4.69 7.20 -24.46
C ASP A 57 4.61 5.82 -23.79
N VAL A 58 4.13 5.77 -22.54
CA VAL A 58 3.97 4.54 -21.74
C VAL A 58 2.90 4.75 -20.66
N ALA A 59 2.18 3.67 -20.33
CA ALA A 59 1.24 3.63 -19.21
C ALA A 59 1.77 2.73 -18.08
N LEU A 60 1.58 3.19 -16.83
CA LEU A 60 1.83 2.44 -15.63
C LEU A 60 0.50 2.18 -14.91
N LEU A 61 0.09 0.91 -14.83
CA LEU A 61 -1.18 0.50 -14.24
C LEU A 61 -0.93 0.01 -12.81
N LEU A 62 -1.40 0.75 -11.80
CA LEU A 62 -1.33 0.32 -10.40
C LEU A 62 -2.57 -0.53 -10.07
N HIS A 63 -2.37 -1.82 -9.79
CA HIS A 63 -3.37 -2.83 -9.54
C HIS A 63 -3.92 -3.51 -10.82
N ALA A 64 -3.50 -4.74 -11.05
CA ALA A 64 -3.80 -5.48 -12.29
C ALA A 64 -5.31 -5.64 -12.57
N TYR A 65 -6.16 -5.84 -11.57
CA TYR A 65 -7.60 -5.95 -11.76
C TYR A 65 -8.28 -4.59 -11.89
N ARG A 66 -8.12 -3.70 -10.88
CA ARG A 66 -8.93 -2.49 -10.79
C ARG A 66 -8.54 -1.40 -11.78
N SER A 67 -7.26 -1.31 -12.16
CA SER A 67 -6.78 -0.42 -13.21
C SER A 67 -6.62 -1.16 -14.54
N GLY A 68 -6.20 -2.43 -14.49
CA GLY A 68 -5.92 -3.21 -15.70
C GLY A 68 -7.18 -3.60 -16.47
N LYS A 69 -8.28 -4.03 -15.80
CA LYS A 69 -9.54 -4.36 -16.48
C LYS A 69 -10.07 -3.17 -17.31
N PRO A 70 -10.32 -1.99 -16.72
CA PRO A 70 -10.81 -0.85 -17.52
C PRO A 70 -9.79 -0.36 -18.55
N TRP A 71 -8.48 -0.55 -18.34
CA TRP A 71 -7.46 -0.29 -19.36
C TRP A 71 -7.65 -1.20 -20.59
N LEU A 72 -7.84 -2.51 -20.39
CA LEU A 72 -8.11 -3.46 -21.47
C LEU A 72 -9.37 -3.10 -22.25
N GLU A 73 -10.41 -2.64 -21.58
CA GLU A 73 -11.70 -2.33 -22.16
C GLU A 73 -11.70 -1.00 -22.93
N ASN A 74 -10.85 -0.02 -22.55
CA ASN A 74 -10.96 1.35 -23.06
C ASN A 74 -9.70 1.85 -23.78
N ALA A 75 -8.52 1.27 -23.57
CA ALA A 75 -7.27 1.78 -24.11
C ALA A 75 -6.41 0.72 -24.84
N ARG A 76 -6.85 -0.53 -24.89
CA ARG A 76 -6.12 -1.61 -25.55
C ARG A 76 -5.74 -1.29 -27.00
N ASP A 77 -6.68 -0.73 -27.76
CA ASP A 77 -6.52 -0.47 -29.19
C ASP A 77 -5.63 0.76 -29.48
N LEU A 78 -5.27 1.53 -28.45
CA LEU A 78 -4.37 2.67 -28.58
C LEU A 78 -2.89 2.26 -28.71
N MET A 79 -2.58 0.97 -28.59
CA MET A 79 -1.23 0.40 -28.76
C MET A 79 -0.16 1.06 -27.89
N ILE A 80 -0.53 1.61 -26.75
CA ILE A 80 0.38 2.23 -25.78
C ILE A 80 1.03 1.11 -24.96
N PRO A 81 2.38 1.06 -24.86
CA PRO A 81 3.04 0.09 -24.00
C PRO A 81 2.59 0.26 -22.54
N ALA A 82 2.20 -0.83 -21.89
CA ALA A 82 1.75 -0.80 -20.51
C ALA A 82 2.67 -1.63 -19.61
N VAL A 83 2.99 -1.08 -18.45
CA VAL A 83 3.65 -1.76 -17.34
C VAL A 83 2.62 -1.93 -16.23
N VAL A 84 2.54 -3.12 -15.65
CA VAL A 84 1.59 -3.42 -14.58
C VAL A 84 2.32 -3.56 -13.24
N MET A 85 1.88 -2.80 -12.25
CA MET A 85 2.33 -2.97 -10.88
C MET A 85 1.30 -3.75 -10.07
N LEU A 86 1.70 -4.91 -9.53
CA LEU A 86 0.91 -5.66 -8.58
C LEU A 86 1.05 -5.03 -7.19
N THR A 87 -0.08 -4.67 -6.57
CA THR A 87 -0.08 -3.79 -5.38
C THR A 87 -0.53 -4.45 -4.08
N GLY A 88 -1.15 -5.62 -4.13
CA GLY A 88 -1.56 -6.33 -2.93
C GLY A 88 -2.74 -7.25 -3.14
N THR A 89 -3.98 -6.75 -3.17
CA THR A 89 -5.17 -7.62 -3.28
C THR A 89 -5.24 -8.37 -4.62
N ASP A 90 -4.71 -7.80 -5.67
CA ASP A 90 -4.57 -8.45 -6.99
C ASP A 90 -3.65 -9.68 -6.94
N VAL A 91 -2.52 -9.59 -6.24
CA VAL A 91 -1.55 -10.69 -6.15
C VAL A 91 -1.84 -11.67 -5.02
N ASN A 92 -2.39 -11.20 -3.89
CA ASN A 92 -2.61 -12.04 -2.72
C ASN A 92 -3.94 -12.82 -2.76
N HIS A 93 -4.92 -12.33 -3.52
CA HIS A 93 -6.26 -12.91 -3.61
C HIS A 93 -6.77 -12.98 -5.05
N GLY A 94 -6.60 -11.93 -5.84
CA GLY A 94 -7.16 -11.81 -7.17
C GLY A 94 -6.71 -12.88 -8.16
N LEU A 95 -5.46 -13.33 -8.06
CA LEU A 95 -4.92 -14.42 -8.89
C LEU A 95 -5.57 -15.79 -8.60
N ASP A 96 -6.17 -15.98 -7.43
CA ASP A 96 -6.85 -17.20 -7.02
C ASP A 96 -8.39 -17.04 -7.02
N ASP A 97 -8.89 -15.81 -7.23
CA ASP A 97 -10.31 -15.51 -7.33
C ASP A 97 -10.84 -15.86 -8.71
N PRO A 98 -11.83 -16.78 -8.82
CA PRO A 98 -12.39 -17.19 -10.13
C PRO A 98 -12.96 -16.03 -10.95
N GLN A 99 -13.42 -14.93 -10.34
CA GLN A 99 -13.99 -13.77 -11.02
C GLN A 99 -12.91 -12.79 -11.51
N GLN A 100 -11.72 -12.80 -10.92
CA GLN A 100 -10.67 -11.84 -11.21
C GLN A 100 -9.47 -12.45 -11.93
N SER A 101 -9.15 -13.71 -11.67
CA SER A 101 -7.93 -14.36 -12.13
C SER A 101 -7.74 -14.32 -13.65
N GLY A 102 -8.79 -14.61 -14.43
CA GLY A 102 -8.72 -14.57 -15.88
C GLY A 102 -8.45 -13.16 -16.42
N ILE A 103 -9.03 -12.13 -15.80
CA ILE A 103 -8.82 -10.73 -16.19
C ILE A 103 -7.39 -10.29 -15.82
N ILE A 104 -6.94 -10.62 -14.59
CA ILE A 104 -5.58 -10.32 -14.14
C ILE A 104 -4.55 -10.96 -15.07
N GLN A 105 -4.78 -12.23 -15.45
CA GLN A 105 -3.91 -12.92 -16.40
C GLN A 105 -3.87 -12.22 -17.76
N ALA A 106 -5.02 -11.86 -18.32
CA ALA A 106 -5.10 -11.13 -19.59
C ALA A 106 -4.36 -9.78 -19.54
N VAL A 107 -4.47 -9.05 -18.42
CA VAL A 107 -3.73 -7.80 -18.20
C VAL A 107 -2.23 -8.03 -18.17
N ILE A 108 -1.77 -9.07 -17.45
CA ILE A 108 -0.35 -9.43 -17.35
C ILE A 108 0.21 -9.86 -18.72
N GLU A 109 -0.54 -10.65 -19.48
CA GLU A 109 -0.11 -11.14 -20.81
C GLU A 109 0.02 -10.01 -21.84
N GLN A 110 -0.76 -8.95 -21.71
CA GLN A 110 -0.68 -7.77 -22.59
C GLN A 110 0.34 -6.73 -22.12
N ALA A 111 0.73 -6.77 -20.86
CA ALA A 111 1.74 -5.87 -20.34
C ALA A 111 3.13 -6.18 -20.91
N VAL A 112 3.93 -5.15 -21.16
CA VAL A 112 5.35 -5.32 -21.55
C VAL A 112 6.12 -5.99 -20.42
N CYS A 113 5.84 -5.59 -19.17
CA CYS A 113 6.36 -6.27 -18.00
C CYS A 113 5.44 -6.06 -16.78
N VAL A 114 5.66 -6.89 -15.78
CA VAL A 114 5.02 -6.81 -14.47
C VAL A 114 6.03 -6.39 -13.43
N MET A 115 5.65 -5.54 -12.50
CA MET A 115 6.54 -5.12 -11.42
C MET A 115 5.91 -5.26 -10.04
N LEU A 116 6.76 -5.40 -9.04
CA LEU A 116 6.43 -5.51 -7.61
C LEU A 116 7.45 -4.74 -6.78
N GLN A 117 7.02 -4.25 -5.62
CA GLN A 117 7.93 -3.68 -4.62
C GLN A 117 8.29 -4.65 -3.48
N ASN A 118 7.54 -5.75 -3.35
CA ASN A 118 7.72 -6.73 -2.28
C ASN A 118 8.54 -7.94 -2.78
N PRO A 119 9.79 -8.14 -2.31
CA PRO A 119 10.63 -9.24 -2.77
C PRO A 119 10.13 -10.62 -2.29
N ILE A 120 9.42 -10.70 -1.15
CA ILE A 120 8.86 -11.97 -0.65
C ILE A 120 7.77 -12.45 -1.61
N ILE A 121 6.86 -11.54 -1.99
CA ILE A 121 5.79 -11.85 -2.94
C ILE A 121 6.37 -12.14 -4.32
N ALA A 122 7.35 -11.38 -4.80
CA ALA A 122 8.03 -11.63 -6.07
C ALA A 122 8.63 -13.03 -6.12
N ASN A 123 9.35 -13.44 -5.07
CA ASN A 123 9.93 -14.78 -4.96
C ASN A 123 8.85 -15.89 -4.88
N ALA A 124 7.73 -15.63 -4.21
CA ALA A 124 6.62 -16.58 -4.16
C ALA A 124 5.96 -16.76 -5.52
N LEU A 125 5.70 -15.66 -6.25
CA LEU A 125 5.17 -15.71 -7.62
C LEU A 125 6.09 -16.46 -8.56
N SER A 126 7.41 -16.19 -8.51
CA SER A 126 8.40 -16.87 -9.36
C SER A 126 8.42 -18.38 -9.16
N ARG A 127 8.16 -18.83 -7.95
CA ARG A 127 8.10 -20.29 -7.64
C ARG A 127 6.77 -20.93 -8.00
N ASN A 128 5.67 -20.25 -7.67
CA ASN A 128 4.34 -20.86 -7.76
C ASN A 128 3.65 -20.60 -9.11
N ARG A 129 4.06 -19.56 -9.85
CA ARG A 129 3.50 -19.17 -11.15
C ARG A 129 4.61 -18.69 -12.10
N PRO A 130 5.52 -19.58 -12.52
CA PRO A 130 6.71 -19.21 -13.29
C PRO A 130 6.36 -18.53 -14.63
N THR A 131 5.22 -18.87 -15.24
CA THR A 131 4.74 -18.22 -16.47
C THR A 131 4.41 -16.74 -16.28
N LEU A 132 3.84 -16.36 -15.14
CA LEU A 132 3.55 -14.97 -14.81
C LEU A 132 4.81 -14.21 -14.37
N ALA A 133 5.81 -14.93 -13.91
CA ALA A 133 7.07 -14.35 -13.45
C ALA A 133 8.04 -14.03 -14.58
N THR A 134 7.76 -14.47 -15.81
CA THR A 134 8.58 -14.13 -16.97
C THR A 134 8.48 -12.62 -17.20
N GLY A 135 9.62 -11.92 -17.08
CA GLY A 135 9.65 -10.45 -17.15
C GLY A 135 9.25 -9.71 -15.88
N LEU A 136 9.13 -10.40 -14.73
CA LEU A 136 8.87 -9.76 -13.45
C LEU A 136 10.06 -8.90 -13.02
N LYS A 137 9.79 -7.62 -12.76
CA LYS A 137 10.76 -6.64 -12.26
C LYS A 137 10.48 -6.30 -10.80
N THR A 138 11.51 -6.01 -10.04
CA THR A 138 11.36 -5.49 -8.67
C THR A 138 11.82 -4.05 -8.60
N VAL A 139 11.02 -3.20 -7.95
CA VAL A 139 11.34 -1.79 -7.70
C VAL A 139 11.53 -1.62 -6.19
N PRO A 140 12.69 -1.11 -5.74
CA PRO A 140 12.88 -0.86 -4.32
C PRO A 140 11.88 0.21 -3.86
N PRO A 141 11.19 0.03 -2.71
CA PRO A 141 10.24 1.03 -2.25
C PRO A 141 10.96 2.29 -1.77
N GLY A 142 10.40 3.46 -2.10
CA GLY A 142 10.81 4.75 -1.58
C GLY A 142 9.84 5.27 -0.53
N VAL A 143 10.28 6.25 0.26
CA VAL A 143 9.43 6.99 1.21
C VAL A 143 9.68 8.48 1.05
N ILE A 144 8.61 9.24 0.93
CA ILE A 144 8.64 10.70 1.05
C ILE A 144 7.81 11.06 2.27
N LEU A 145 8.47 11.54 3.32
CA LEU A 145 7.82 11.99 4.53
C LEU A 145 7.29 13.41 4.35
N GLY A 146 6.06 13.64 4.77
CA GLY A 146 5.50 14.98 4.85
C GLY A 146 6.18 15.83 5.94
N HIS A 147 6.04 17.16 5.82
CA HIS A 147 6.68 18.13 6.70
C HIS A 147 5.69 19.01 7.45
N GLU A 148 4.39 18.81 7.25
CA GLU A 148 3.38 19.57 7.98
C GLU A 148 3.34 19.17 9.46
N ILE A 149 3.06 20.17 10.30
CA ILE A 149 2.97 19.99 11.75
C ILE A 149 1.61 19.37 12.08
N PHE A 150 1.62 18.35 12.93
CA PHE A 150 0.42 17.75 13.48
C PHE A 150 0.70 17.19 14.87
N ASP A 151 0.00 17.67 15.88
CA ASP A 151 0.10 17.15 17.24
C ASP A 151 -1.06 16.17 17.50
N LEU A 152 -0.78 14.88 17.32
CA LEU A 152 -1.74 13.82 17.54
C LEU A 152 -2.20 13.75 18.99
N ARG A 153 -1.27 13.91 19.95
CA ARG A 153 -1.59 13.85 21.38
C ARG A 153 -2.48 14.98 21.82
N ALA A 154 -2.19 16.21 21.39
CA ALA A 154 -3.05 17.36 21.66
C ALA A 154 -4.44 17.19 21.01
N THR A 155 -4.50 16.69 19.78
CA THR A 155 -5.76 16.43 19.07
C THR A 155 -6.64 15.40 19.81
N LEU A 156 -6.01 14.40 20.43
CA LEU A 156 -6.70 13.33 21.16
C LEU A 156 -6.93 13.65 22.63
N GLY A 157 -6.31 14.70 23.20
CA GLY A 157 -6.29 14.94 24.62
C GLY A 157 -5.54 13.86 25.42
N VAL A 158 -4.54 13.22 24.83
CA VAL A 158 -3.76 12.12 25.41
C VAL A 158 -2.50 12.65 26.05
N ALA A 159 -2.32 12.35 27.36
CA ALA A 159 -1.14 12.75 28.10
C ALA A 159 0.17 12.16 27.50
N GLN A 160 1.29 12.86 27.69
CA GLN A 160 2.58 12.49 27.11
C GLN A 160 3.08 11.12 27.61
N GLU A 161 2.76 10.80 28.87
CA GLU A 161 3.20 9.57 29.54
C GLU A 161 2.35 8.35 29.20
N LEU A 162 1.14 8.56 28.67
CA LEU A 162 0.24 7.46 28.31
C LEU A 162 0.73 6.81 27.00
N PRO A 163 1.02 5.50 26.98
CA PRO A 163 1.42 4.82 25.73
C PRO A 163 0.37 4.99 24.64
N LEU A 164 0.79 5.51 23.49
CA LEU A 164 -0.07 5.78 22.35
C LEU A 164 0.28 4.86 21.17
N PHE A 165 -0.67 4.00 20.83
CA PHE A 165 -0.64 3.18 19.64
C PHE A 165 -1.39 3.87 18.51
N LEU A 166 -0.84 3.90 17.31
CA LEU A 166 -1.51 4.45 16.13
C LEU A 166 -1.62 3.40 15.03
N MET A 167 -2.83 3.19 14.52
CA MET A 167 -3.11 2.38 13.34
C MET A 167 -3.51 3.27 12.16
N PRO A 168 -2.55 3.69 11.30
CA PRO A 168 -2.83 4.50 10.11
C PRO A 168 -3.21 3.60 8.94
N ALA A 169 -4.52 3.42 8.73
CA ALA A 169 -5.05 2.57 7.67
C ALA A 169 -6.47 2.97 7.28
N GLY A 170 -6.80 2.87 5.99
CA GLY A 170 -8.20 2.96 5.56
C GLY A 170 -9.06 1.88 6.20
N VAL A 171 -10.18 2.27 6.79
CA VAL A 171 -11.06 1.38 7.57
C VAL A 171 -11.89 0.50 6.64
N ARG A 172 -11.55 -0.79 6.60
CA ARG A 172 -12.24 -1.84 5.83
C ARG A 172 -11.88 -3.23 6.39
N PRO A 173 -12.64 -4.30 6.08
CA PRO A 173 -12.47 -5.62 6.70
C PRO A 173 -11.03 -6.15 6.66
N VAL A 174 -10.35 -6.06 5.52
CA VAL A 174 -8.98 -6.58 5.35
C VAL A 174 -7.96 -5.93 6.28
N LYS A 175 -8.21 -4.71 6.79
CA LYS A 175 -7.33 -4.00 7.73
C LYS A 175 -7.52 -4.42 9.18
N GLY A 176 -8.63 -5.10 9.51
CA GLY A 176 -8.84 -5.75 10.79
C GLY A 176 -9.01 -4.81 12.00
N ALA A 177 -9.46 -3.55 11.80
CA ALA A 177 -9.57 -2.56 12.87
C ALA A 177 -10.49 -3.02 14.03
N ILE A 178 -11.66 -3.59 13.73
CA ILE A 178 -12.59 -4.11 14.75
C ILE A 178 -11.96 -5.30 15.51
N GLY A 179 -11.25 -6.19 14.82
CA GLY A 179 -10.53 -7.29 15.46
C GLY A 179 -9.46 -6.80 16.43
N LEU A 180 -8.74 -5.74 16.07
CA LEU A 180 -7.72 -5.13 16.93
C LEU A 180 -8.34 -4.54 18.21
N LEU A 181 -9.50 -3.87 18.11
CA LEU A 181 -10.23 -3.37 19.29
C LEU A 181 -10.53 -4.50 20.28
N LYS A 182 -11.01 -5.66 19.81
CA LYS A 182 -11.31 -6.83 20.67
C LYS A 182 -10.06 -7.42 21.33
N ILE A 183 -8.93 -7.37 20.68
CA ILE A 183 -7.66 -7.79 21.29
C ILE A 183 -7.26 -6.83 22.40
N PHE A 184 -7.38 -5.51 22.15
CA PHE A 184 -7.04 -4.47 23.13
C PHE A 184 -8.06 -4.38 24.29
N ASP A 185 -9.31 -4.83 24.15
CA ASP A 185 -10.24 -5.04 25.26
C ASP A 185 -9.62 -5.91 26.37
N GLN A 186 -8.81 -6.92 25.98
CA GLN A 186 -8.17 -7.81 26.95
C GLN A 186 -7.01 -7.12 27.71
N LEU A 187 -6.34 -6.13 27.11
CA LEU A 187 -5.35 -5.30 27.82
C LEU A 187 -6.06 -4.38 28.81
N ALA A 188 -7.11 -3.69 28.36
CA ALA A 188 -7.92 -2.83 29.23
C ALA A 188 -8.52 -3.59 30.41
N ALA A 189 -9.02 -4.81 30.19
CA ALA A 189 -9.56 -5.67 31.24
C ALA A 189 -8.52 -6.12 32.27
N LYS A 190 -7.21 -6.12 31.92
CA LYS A 190 -6.11 -6.39 32.85
C LYS A 190 -5.68 -5.15 33.65
N GLY A 191 -6.28 -3.98 33.37
CA GLY A 191 -5.94 -2.71 34.00
C GLY A 191 -4.71 -2.00 33.37
N ASP A 192 -4.27 -2.45 32.19
CA ASP A 192 -3.19 -1.76 31.47
C ASP A 192 -3.67 -0.39 30.98
N SER A 193 -2.82 0.63 31.11
CA SER A 193 -3.11 2.00 30.69
C SER A 193 -2.44 2.26 29.32
N PHE A 194 -3.25 2.64 28.35
CA PHE A 194 -2.82 2.95 26.97
C PHE A 194 -3.89 3.75 26.23
N HIS A 195 -3.56 4.30 25.08
CA HIS A 195 -4.53 4.80 24.11
C HIS A 195 -4.25 4.20 22.72
N LEU A 196 -5.34 3.79 22.02
CA LEU A 196 -5.28 3.25 20.66
C LEU A 196 -6.00 4.20 19.71
N ALA A 197 -5.23 4.86 18.85
CA ALA A 197 -5.75 5.77 17.84
C ALA A 197 -5.82 5.11 16.46
N PHE A 198 -6.86 5.42 15.71
CA PHE A 198 -7.04 5.03 14.32
C PHE A 198 -7.16 6.27 13.45
N CYS A 199 -6.52 6.25 12.28
CA CYS A 199 -6.71 7.28 11.26
C CYS A 199 -6.72 6.67 9.86
N GLY A 200 -7.44 7.32 8.95
CA GLY A 200 -7.60 6.93 7.57
C GLY A 200 -9.05 6.98 7.10
N PRO A 201 -9.33 6.92 5.79
CA PRO A 201 -10.68 6.99 5.25
C PRO A 201 -11.51 5.74 5.57
N LEU A 202 -12.83 5.91 5.68
CA LEU A 202 -13.78 4.81 5.74
C LEU A 202 -14.02 4.28 4.32
N LEU A 203 -13.42 3.15 3.98
CA LEU A 203 -13.43 2.57 2.63
C LEU A 203 -14.51 1.49 2.42
N ASP A 204 -15.23 1.15 3.47
CA ASP A 204 -16.36 0.21 3.48
C ASP A 204 -17.41 0.78 4.40
N GLU A 205 -18.60 1.07 3.89
CA GLU A 205 -19.63 1.81 4.62
C GLU A 205 -20.19 0.99 5.81
N ASP A 206 -20.51 -0.29 5.61
CA ASP A 206 -21.06 -1.15 6.63
C ASP A 206 -20.04 -1.46 7.72
N TYR A 207 -18.82 -1.76 7.33
CA TYR A 207 -17.73 -1.99 8.27
C TYR A 207 -17.39 -0.70 9.04
N GLY A 208 -17.40 0.46 8.36
CA GLY A 208 -17.14 1.76 8.95
C GLY A 208 -18.17 2.16 9.99
N ARG A 209 -19.47 1.92 9.74
CA ARG A 209 -20.54 2.13 10.75
C ARG A 209 -20.33 1.27 11.99
N ARG A 210 -20.06 -0.02 11.80
CA ARG A 210 -19.78 -0.95 12.90
C ARG A 210 -18.53 -0.54 13.68
N PHE A 211 -17.47 -0.16 12.98
CA PHE A 211 -16.22 0.29 13.57
C PHE A 211 -16.43 1.53 14.46
N ARG A 212 -17.20 2.54 14.00
CA ARG A 212 -17.50 3.73 14.80
C ARG A 212 -18.27 3.36 16.08
N ALA A 213 -19.28 2.52 15.97
CA ALA A 213 -20.06 2.06 17.14
C ALA A 213 -19.15 1.31 18.16
N GLU A 214 -18.19 0.51 17.67
CA GLU A 214 -17.22 -0.18 18.53
C GLU A 214 -16.25 0.81 19.23
N ILE A 215 -15.81 1.86 18.55
CA ILE A 215 -14.96 2.91 19.14
C ILE A 215 -15.69 3.65 20.27
N GLU A 216 -16.95 4.06 20.06
CA GLU A 216 -17.74 4.84 21.01
C GLU A 216 -17.89 4.18 22.38
N THR A 217 -17.79 2.86 22.43
CA THR A 217 -17.89 2.09 23.70
C THR A 217 -16.56 1.96 24.45
N ARG A 218 -15.45 2.49 23.91
CA ARG A 218 -14.10 2.28 24.44
C ARG A 218 -13.37 3.60 24.72
N PRO A 219 -13.31 4.06 25.99
CA PRO A 219 -12.68 5.34 26.35
C PRO A 219 -11.16 5.39 26.05
N TRP A 220 -10.53 4.24 25.86
CA TRP A 220 -9.12 4.10 25.53
C TRP A 220 -8.86 4.04 24.00
N ALA A 221 -9.90 4.20 23.17
CA ALA A 221 -9.76 4.18 21.72
C ALA A 221 -10.35 5.43 21.05
N SER A 222 -9.76 5.89 19.97
CA SER A 222 -10.24 7.04 19.18
C SER A 222 -10.08 6.83 17.70
N TYR A 223 -11.00 7.37 16.91
CA TYR A 223 -10.89 7.51 15.47
C TYR A 223 -10.94 8.99 15.08
N ILE A 224 -9.89 9.46 14.45
CA ILE A 224 -9.71 10.89 14.12
C ILE A 224 -9.94 11.24 12.65
N GLY A 225 -10.43 10.29 11.85
CA GLY A 225 -10.63 10.51 10.43
C GLY A 225 -9.32 10.47 9.62
N VAL A 226 -9.30 11.19 8.52
CA VAL A 226 -8.14 11.24 7.62
C VAL A 226 -7.14 12.27 8.12
N ILE A 227 -5.90 11.86 8.26
CA ILE A 227 -4.75 12.78 8.41
C ILE A 227 -4.16 12.96 7.01
N PRO A 228 -3.94 14.20 6.54
CA PRO A 228 -3.29 14.44 5.25
C PRO A 228 -1.91 13.76 5.18
N PRO A 229 -1.50 13.22 4.02
CA PRO A 229 -0.19 12.58 3.86
C PRO A 229 0.98 13.49 4.27
N GLU A 230 0.85 14.79 4.06
CA GLU A 230 1.82 15.83 4.40
C GLU A 230 2.04 15.96 5.93
N ALA A 231 1.01 15.64 6.73
CA ALA A 231 1.02 15.70 8.19
C ALA A 231 1.23 14.32 8.86
N MET A 232 1.15 13.22 8.11
CA MET A 232 1.20 11.86 8.65
C MET A 232 2.50 11.57 9.40
N ALA A 233 3.64 12.05 8.92
CA ALA A 233 4.92 11.84 9.58
C ALA A 233 4.97 12.50 10.98
N ALA A 234 4.38 13.68 11.15
CA ALA A 234 4.27 14.35 12.44
C ALA A 234 3.31 13.59 13.39
N ALA A 235 2.17 13.13 12.88
CA ALA A 235 1.23 12.31 13.64
C ALA A 235 1.89 11.00 14.14
N MET A 236 2.63 10.32 13.26
CA MET A 236 3.36 9.10 13.63
C MET A 236 4.41 9.34 14.70
N ARG A 237 5.16 10.47 14.65
CA ARG A 237 6.16 10.83 15.69
C ARG A 237 5.53 11.08 17.05
N SER A 238 4.24 11.41 17.13
CA SER A 238 3.52 11.56 18.39
C SER A 238 3.13 10.22 19.02
N ALA A 239 3.14 9.13 18.24
CA ALA A 239 2.82 7.78 18.70
C ALA A 239 4.06 7.04 19.22
N ASP A 240 3.88 6.13 20.19
CA ASP A 240 4.94 5.25 20.70
C ASP A 240 5.08 3.99 19.83
N VAL A 241 3.99 3.56 19.18
CA VAL A 241 3.96 2.33 18.37
C VAL A 241 3.04 2.52 17.18
N ILE A 242 3.50 2.13 16.00
CA ILE A 242 2.65 2.03 14.80
C ILE A 242 2.16 0.59 14.65
N ILE A 243 0.83 0.43 14.45
CA ILE A 243 0.23 -0.89 14.28
C ILE A 243 -0.24 -1.12 12.83
N ASN A 244 -0.02 -2.34 12.35
CA ASN A 244 -0.68 -2.85 11.15
C ASN A 244 -1.30 -4.23 11.43
N ASN A 245 -2.63 -4.30 11.54
CA ASN A 245 -3.38 -5.53 11.79
C ASN A 245 -3.97 -6.14 10.50
N SER A 246 -3.46 -5.74 9.34
CA SER A 246 -4.00 -6.21 8.05
C SER A 246 -3.86 -7.72 7.90
N ILE A 247 -4.94 -8.35 7.45
CA ILE A 247 -4.96 -9.78 7.09
C ILE A 247 -4.06 -10.01 5.88
N SER A 248 -4.04 -9.06 4.94
CA SER A 248 -3.27 -9.14 3.71
C SER A 248 -2.74 -7.76 3.32
N GLU A 249 -1.48 -7.73 2.89
CA GLU A 249 -0.78 -6.55 2.36
C GLU A 249 0.09 -6.92 1.16
N GLY A 250 0.23 -5.98 0.21
CA GLY A 250 1.30 -6.05 -0.79
C GLY A 250 2.59 -5.51 -0.20
N LEU A 251 2.57 -4.24 0.17
CA LEU A 251 3.60 -3.54 0.93
C LEU A 251 2.93 -2.37 1.68
N ALA A 252 3.05 -2.35 3.00
CA ALA A 252 2.35 -1.35 3.82
C ALA A 252 3.12 -0.03 3.86
N ASN A 253 2.66 1.03 3.16
CA ASN A 253 3.29 2.35 3.18
C ASN A 253 3.46 2.89 4.61
N SER A 254 2.47 2.71 5.49
CA SER A 254 2.57 3.15 6.89
C SER A 254 3.70 2.48 7.67
N LEU A 255 4.04 1.23 7.35
CA LEU A 255 5.19 0.54 7.95
C LEU A 255 6.52 0.99 7.35
N LEU A 256 6.55 1.35 6.06
CA LEU A 256 7.71 2.00 5.44
C LEU A 256 8.02 3.34 6.13
N GLU A 257 6.99 4.16 6.34
CA GLU A 257 7.09 5.44 7.04
C GLU A 257 7.54 5.26 8.49
N ALA A 258 6.91 4.35 9.24
CA ALA A 258 7.27 4.04 10.63
C ALA A 258 8.72 3.56 10.76
N ALA A 259 9.16 2.65 9.88
CA ALA A 259 10.54 2.17 9.86
C ALA A 259 11.54 3.29 9.53
N THR A 260 11.19 4.19 8.58
CA THR A 260 12.01 5.36 8.24
C THR A 260 12.11 6.35 9.39
N LEU A 261 11.03 6.50 10.18
CA LEU A 261 10.97 7.36 11.35
C LEU A 261 11.62 6.74 12.60
N GLY A 262 11.98 5.45 12.56
CA GLY A 262 12.51 4.73 13.70
C GLY A 262 11.50 4.50 14.82
N ILE A 263 10.21 4.38 14.49
CA ILE A 263 9.14 4.14 15.45
C ILE A 263 8.90 2.63 15.59
N PRO A 264 8.73 2.10 16.81
CA PRO A 264 8.40 0.70 17.03
C PRO A 264 7.15 0.26 16.25
N ILE A 265 7.22 -0.94 15.67
CA ILE A 265 6.12 -1.49 14.87
C ILE A 265 5.54 -2.73 15.54
N LEU A 266 4.21 -2.83 15.59
CA LEU A 266 3.46 -4.05 15.91
C LEU A 266 2.66 -4.46 14.68
N ALA A 267 2.98 -5.59 14.07
CA ALA A 267 2.33 -5.95 12.80
C ALA A 267 1.92 -7.42 12.74
N ARG A 268 0.77 -7.70 12.12
CA ARG A 268 0.37 -9.06 11.78
C ARG A 268 1.37 -9.66 10.78
N ASN A 269 1.79 -10.89 11.03
CA ASN A 269 2.73 -11.61 10.19
C ASN A 269 2.04 -12.08 8.89
N ASN A 270 2.19 -11.27 7.86
CA ASN A 270 1.82 -11.60 6.49
C ASN A 270 2.97 -11.20 5.55
N PRO A 271 3.04 -11.69 4.30
CA PRO A 271 4.15 -11.43 3.39
C PRO A 271 4.44 -9.93 3.17
N GLY A 272 3.41 -9.07 3.19
CA GLY A 272 3.55 -7.63 3.03
C GLY A 272 4.27 -6.98 4.21
N ASN A 273 3.86 -7.32 5.42
CA ASN A 273 4.44 -6.79 6.65
C ASN A 273 5.82 -7.40 6.95
N ALA A 274 5.98 -8.72 6.73
CA ALA A 274 7.25 -9.42 6.94
C ALA A 274 8.37 -8.96 5.98
N ALA A 275 8.03 -8.32 4.85
CA ALA A 275 9.01 -7.70 3.98
C ALA A 275 9.67 -6.46 4.61
N LEU A 276 9.02 -5.84 5.58
CA LEU A 276 9.43 -4.59 6.22
C LEU A 276 9.83 -4.76 7.68
N VAL A 277 9.18 -5.70 8.37
CA VAL A 277 9.36 -5.91 9.82
C VAL A 277 10.14 -7.19 10.06
N ARG A 278 11.30 -7.04 10.69
CA ARG A 278 12.09 -8.14 11.24
C ARG A 278 11.78 -8.24 12.73
N HIS A 279 11.17 -9.38 13.12
CA HIS A 279 10.76 -9.64 14.50
C HIS A 279 11.92 -9.46 15.49
N ASP A 280 11.67 -8.78 16.60
CA ASP A 280 12.66 -8.41 17.63
C ASP A 280 13.84 -7.54 17.14
N VAL A 281 13.78 -7.02 15.90
CA VAL A 281 14.82 -6.11 15.37
C VAL A 281 14.28 -4.70 15.21
N ASN A 282 13.33 -4.47 14.32
CA ASN A 282 12.73 -3.15 14.09
C ASN A 282 11.23 -3.10 14.43
N GLY A 283 10.69 -4.21 14.94
CA GLY A 283 9.28 -4.33 15.33
C GLY A 283 8.96 -5.71 15.85
N LEU A 284 7.71 -5.92 16.21
CA LEU A 284 7.19 -7.20 16.69
C LEU A 284 6.13 -7.71 15.71
N LEU A 285 6.33 -8.92 15.19
CA LEU A 285 5.35 -9.64 14.38
C LEU A 285 4.51 -10.57 15.25
N TYR A 286 3.24 -10.78 14.88
CA TYR A 286 2.33 -11.72 15.52
C TYR A 286 1.47 -12.46 14.50
N ASP A 287 1.12 -13.71 14.79
CA ASP A 287 0.39 -14.61 13.89
C ASP A 287 -1.10 -14.69 14.22
N ASP A 288 -1.46 -14.53 15.49
CA ASP A 288 -2.81 -14.65 16.03
C ASP A 288 -3.09 -13.61 17.13
N ASP A 289 -4.33 -13.59 17.61
CA ASP A 289 -4.79 -12.61 18.62
C ASP A 289 -4.03 -12.76 19.95
N ASN A 290 -3.71 -14.00 20.37
CA ASN A 290 -2.96 -14.26 21.60
C ASN A 290 -1.51 -13.74 21.49
N SER A 291 -0.85 -13.98 20.37
CA SER A 291 0.48 -13.44 20.11
C SER A 291 0.47 -11.93 19.96
N CYS A 292 -0.57 -11.34 19.34
CA CYS A 292 -0.77 -9.89 19.32
C CYS A 292 -0.82 -9.31 20.74
N LEU A 293 -1.65 -9.90 21.60
CA LEU A 293 -1.78 -9.50 23.01
C LEU A 293 -0.45 -9.57 23.75
N ARG A 294 0.31 -10.67 23.59
CA ARG A 294 1.65 -10.79 24.20
C ARG A 294 2.60 -9.71 23.71
N GLN A 295 2.66 -9.46 22.42
CA GLN A 295 3.58 -8.46 21.85
C GLN A 295 3.18 -7.03 22.24
N ALA A 296 1.88 -6.73 22.27
CA ALA A 296 1.38 -5.45 22.76
C ALA A 296 1.73 -5.23 24.25
N THR A 297 1.60 -6.26 25.09
CA THR A 297 2.04 -6.22 26.49
C THR A 297 3.54 -5.95 26.63
N ARG A 298 4.39 -6.59 25.82
CA ARG A 298 5.83 -6.32 25.79
C ARG A 298 6.14 -4.86 25.45
N LEU A 299 5.40 -4.28 24.50
CA LEU A 299 5.56 -2.87 24.13
C LEU A 299 5.13 -1.93 25.25
N LEU A 300 3.99 -2.18 25.89
CA LEU A 300 3.52 -1.41 27.04
C LEU A 300 4.51 -1.40 28.21
N LYS A 301 5.08 -2.57 28.51
CA LYS A 301 6.06 -2.73 29.60
C LYS A 301 7.48 -2.34 29.21
N LYS A 302 7.69 -1.92 27.96
CA LYS A 302 9.02 -1.65 27.39
C LYS A 302 9.98 -2.85 27.49
N GLU A 303 9.45 -4.07 27.46
CA GLU A 303 10.19 -5.34 27.52
C GLU A 303 10.67 -5.75 26.12
N TYR A 304 11.37 -4.85 25.45
CA TYR A 304 11.96 -5.07 24.13
C TYR A 304 13.29 -4.31 23.98
N ARG A 305 14.15 -4.83 23.10
CA ARG A 305 15.39 -4.15 22.68
C ARG A 305 15.39 -4.07 21.16
N LEU A 306 14.60 -3.13 20.60
CA LEU A 306 14.56 -2.92 19.17
C LEU A 306 15.74 -2.05 18.73
N GLN A 307 16.36 -2.46 17.62
CA GLN A 307 17.36 -1.64 16.93
C GLN A 307 16.61 -0.71 15.97
N LEU A 308 16.10 0.39 16.50
CA LEU A 308 15.35 1.40 15.74
C LEU A 308 16.27 2.33 14.93
N SER A 309 17.58 2.07 14.93
CA SER A 309 18.52 2.76 14.07
C SER A 309 18.18 2.50 12.60
N ARG A 310 18.30 3.56 11.81
CA ARG A 310 17.98 3.68 10.37
C ARG A 310 18.00 2.34 9.64
N PRO A 311 16.94 2.00 8.89
CA PRO A 311 16.89 0.74 8.18
C PRO A 311 18.16 0.57 7.34
N GLU A 312 18.74 -0.63 7.34
CA GLU A 312 19.93 -0.99 6.52
C GLU A 312 19.71 -0.75 5.03
N ARG A 313 18.46 -0.70 4.62
CA ARG A 313 18.03 -0.24 3.30
C ARG A 313 17.36 1.12 3.50
N SER A 314 18.02 2.17 3.06
CA SER A 314 17.36 3.47 2.91
C SER A 314 16.22 3.27 1.88
N TYR A 315 14.98 3.48 2.29
CA TYR A 315 13.83 3.55 1.38
C TYR A 315 13.94 4.87 0.58
N ASN A 316 14.92 4.88 -0.36
CA ASN A 316 15.33 6.07 -1.07
C ASN A 316 14.40 6.32 -2.26
N PRO A 317 13.62 7.40 -2.28
CA PRO A 317 12.69 7.70 -3.36
C PRO A 317 13.39 8.01 -4.69
N ASP A 318 14.63 8.49 -4.68
CA ASP A 318 15.38 8.74 -5.93
C ASP A 318 15.85 7.43 -6.56
N MET A 319 16.19 6.41 -5.76
CA MET A 319 16.51 5.07 -6.28
C MET A 319 15.26 4.38 -6.82
N GLU A 320 14.12 4.52 -6.14
CA GLU A 320 12.82 4.05 -6.63
C GLU A 320 12.50 4.66 -8.00
N ALA A 321 12.60 6.00 -8.11
CA ALA A 321 12.32 6.72 -9.34
C ALA A 321 13.24 6.32 -10.51
N LYS A 322 14.54 6.20 -10.27
CA LYS A 322 15.52 5.76 -11.30
C LYS A 322 15.26 4.33 -11.75
N THR A 323 14.93 3.42 -10.83
CA THR A 323 14.60 2.03 -11.18
C THR A 323 13.31 1.98 -12.00
N LEU A 324 12.31 2.74 -11.60
CA LEU A 324 11.05 2.85 -12.34
C LEU A 324 11.26 3.45 -13.72
N GLU A 325 12.05 4.53 -13.85
CA GLU A 325 12.41 5.15 -15.12
C GLU A 325 13.06 4.13 -16.09
N ALA A 326 14.01 3.33 -15.59
CA ALA A 326 14.67 2.31 -16.41
C ALA A 326 13.67 1.28 -16.94
N ILE A 327 12.74 0.81 -16.11
CA ILE A 327 11.68 -0.13 -16.50
C ILE A 327 10.76 0.49 -17.55
N LEU A 328 10.30 1.72 -17.35
CA LEU A 328 9.42 2.42 -18.28
C LEU A 328 10.11 2.72 -19.61
N THR A 329 11.41 3.07 -19.59
CA THR A 329 12.21 3.28 -20.79
C THR A 329 12.40 1.99 -21.60
N GLU A 330 12.65 0.87 -20.92
CA GLU A 330 12.70 -0.46 -21.54
C GLU A 330 11.34 -0.79 -22.20
N ALA A 331 10.22 -0.48 -21.52
CA ALA A 331 8.89 -0.73 -22.05
C ALA A 331 8.58 0.09 -23.33
N VAL A 332 9.01 1.34 -23.39
CA VAL A 332 8.86 2.17 -24.62
C VAL A 332 9.64 1.59 -25.80
N ASN A 333 10.82 1.03 -25.53
CA ASN A 333 11.69 0.44 -26.56
C ASN A 333 11.22 -0.95 -27.03
N HIS A 334 10.33 -1.60 -26.29
CA HIS A 334 9.70 -2.86 -26.72
C HIS A 334 8.46 -2.54 -27.54
N GLN A 335 8.53 -2.80 -28.87
CA GLN A 335 7.32 -2.75 -29.69
C GLN A 335 6.27 -3.73 -29.10
N PRO A 336 4.99 -3.34 -28.99
CA PRO A 336 3.92 -4.27 -28.63
C PRO A 336 4.02 -5.49 -29.56
N LYS A 337 3.99 -6.69 -29.02
CA LYS A 337 3.94 -7.90 -29.83
C LYS A 337 2.70 -7.80 -30.72
N ALA A 338 2.88 -7.45 -31.99
CA ALA A 338 1.82 -7.54 -32.98
C ALA A 338 1.31 -8.99 -32.92
N GLN A 339 0.06 -9.17 -32.53
CA GLN A 339 -0.61 -10.46 -32.75
C GLN A 339 -0.56 -10.68 -34.27
N ILE A 340 0.27 -11.62 -34.68
CA ILE A 340 0.16 -12.23 -36.01
C ILE A 340 -1.20 -12.95 -35.97
N ILE A 341 -2.23 -12.25 -36.42
CA ILE A 341 -3.48 -12.90 -36.82
C ILE A 341 -3.06 -13.70 -38.06
N ALA A 342 -2.78 -15.00 -37.83
CA ALA A 342 -2.67 -15.93 -38.91
C ALA A 342 -4.03 -15.89 -39.64
N SER A 343 -4.07 -15.18 -40.76
CA SER A 343 -5.10 -15.33 -41.77
C SER A 343 -4.89 -16.70 -42.36
N SER A 344 -5.52 -17.72 -41.75
CA SER A 344 -5.79 -18.98 -42.42
C SER A 344 -6.95 -18.72 -43.37
N GLY A 345 -6.59 -18.63 -44.69
CA GLY A 345 -7.53 -18.70 -45.77
C GLY A 345 -8.25 -20.05 -45.88
#